data_9c0cad622821f812629cedc729f94073
#
_entry.id   9c0cad622821f812629cedc729f94073
#
_cell.length_a   1.000
_cell.length_b   1.000
_cell.length_c   1.000
_cell.angle_alpha   90.00
_cell.angle_beta   90.00
_cell.angle_gamma   90.00
#
_symmetry.space_group_name_H-M   'P 1'
#
loop_
_entity.id
_entity.type
_entity.pdbx_description
1 polymer ?
#
loop_
_entity_poly.entity_id
_entity_poly.type
_entity_poly.pdbx_seq_one_letter_code
_entity_poly.pdbx_strand_id
1 'polypeptide(L)'
;MAKTGLANTGHIRSGHVDTFTRDNLPPRELWPEFKFDLPDLQYPERINCVTEWVDRWVAAGQGDRPCLLSPTESLTYAQLAERVNRIANVLTRDLGLVPGNRVLLRAPNNPMMVAAYFAVIKAGGVVVATMPLLRAKELSYPLSKARIALALCDARLADEMEKAKAQSPELERIVYWGSMAPDTLETLMAKPGYEHFTACDTASDDVCLIAFTSGTTGEPKGTMHFHRDMLAICDSYARHVLRAEPTDRFTGSPPLAFTFGLGGLVLFPLRIGASTVLLEKAGPDDLLDAIAKFKITIPFTAPTAYRAMLGKLKDHDITSLRKCVSAGETLPKATFDAWHAATGIKILDGIGATEMLHIFIGSPEHEVRPGSTGKPVPGYEARILDDDGKVAKPGTVGRLAVRGPTGCRYLADDRQRKYVQDGWNVTGDTYLMDDDGYFWYQARSDDMIISAGYNIAGPEVESALLTHAAVAECGVVGAPDEERGQIVKAYVVLRAGMTGDAVMTRQLQDHVKATVAPYKYPRAIEFVTELPKTQTGKLQRFELRRKAAEGVSRKLAS
;
A
#
# COMPACT_ATOMS: atom_id res chain seq x y z
N MET A 1 -20.45 30.33 -22.39
CA MET A 1 -21.04 30.75 -21.10
C MET A 1 -20.18 30.22 -19.98
N ALA A 2 -19.81 31.12 -19.13
CA ALA A 2 -18.99 31.08 -17.90
C ALA A 2 -18.18 29.81 -17.56
N LYS A 3 -16.87 29.93 -17.74
CA LYS A 3 -15.83 29.16 -17.04
C LYS A 3 -15.86 29.60 -15.56
N THR A 4 -16.41 28.78 -14.68
CA THR A 4 -16.17 28.90 -13.24
C THR A 4 -15.08 27.88 -12.87
N GLY A 5 -13.84 28.29 -13.06
CA GLY A 5 -12.71 27.63 -12.39
C GLY A 5 -12.85 27.88 -10.89
N LEU A 6 -13.10 26.84 -10.12
CA LEU A 6 -13.11 26.89 -8.67
C LEU A 6 -11.65 27.04 -8.16
N ALA A 7 -11.18 28.26 -8.11
CA ALA A 7 -10.12 28.68 -7.20
C ALA A 7 -10.75 28.75 -5.80
N ASN A 8 -10.94 27.62 -5.15
CA ASN A 8 -11.59 27.58 -3.85
C ASN A 8 -10.54 27.84 -2.75
N THR A 9 -10.41 29.09 -2.33
CA THR A 9 -9.55 29.58 -1.24
C THR A 9 -10.18 29.42 0.15
N GLY A 10 -11.36 28.83 0.26
CA GLY A 10 -12.09 28.59 1.51
C GLY A 10 -12.04 27.12 1.94
N HIS A 11 -11.92 26.86 3.26
CA HIS A 11 -12.24 25.54 3.82
C HIS A 11 -13.74 25.29 3.69
N ILE A 12 -14.13 24.10 3.19
CA ILE A 12 -15.49 23.63 3.29
C ILE A 12 -15.82 23.51 4.79
N ARG A 13 -17.04 23.87 5.18
CA ARG A 13 -17.47 23.73 6.58
C ARG A 13 -17.37 22.26 7.00
N SER A 14 -16.50 21.96 7.96
CA SER A 14 -16.29 20.62 8.48
C SER A 14 -17.55 20.05 9.14
N GLY A 15 -17.74 18.74 9.01
CA GLY A 15 -18.68 17.95 9.80
C GLY A 15 -18.10 17.47 11.13
N HIS A 16 -16.80 17.66 11.35
CA HIS A 16 -16.13 17.22 12.58
C HIS A 16 -16.44 18.14 13.76
N VAL A 17 -16.75 17.53 14.90
CA VAL A 17 -16.88 18.17 16.22
C VAL A 17 -15.51 18.21 16.90
N ASP A 18 -14.76 17.09 16.85
CA ASP A 18 -13.36 17.04 17.28
C ASP A 18 -12.48 17.54 16.12
N THR A 19 -11.89 18.70 16.29
CA THR A 19 -11.12 19.39 15.25
C THR A 19 -9.64 18.94 15.18
N PHE A 20 -9.20 18.01 16.04
CA PHE A 20 -7.81 17.62 16.17
C PHE A 20 -7.11 17.36 14.83
N THR A 21 -7.71 16.60 13.91
CA THR A 21 -7.07 16.30 12.62
C THR A 21 -6.94 17.55 11.76
N ARG A 22 -7.95 18.41 11.75
CA ARG A 22 -7.94 19.67 11.00
C ARG A 22 -6.90 20.66 11.55
N ASP A 23 -6.80 20.76 12.88
CA ASP A 23 -5.86 21.66 13.57
C ASP A 23 -4.40 21.20 13.39
N ASN A 24 -4.19 19.93 13.08
CA ASN A 24 -2.86 19.33 12.89
C ASN A 24 -2.54 19.01 11.40
N LEU A 25 -3.34 19.52 10.46
CA LEU A 25 -2.94 19.55 9.05
C LEU A 25 -1.71 20.44 8.87
N PRO A 26 -0.82 20.13 7.94
CA PRO A 26 0.27 21.04 7.60
C PRO A 26 -0.29 22.38 7.10
N PRO A 27 0.46 23.49 7.27
CA PRO A 27 0.11 24.77 6.67
C PRO A 27 -0.19 24.64 5.16
N ARG A 28 -1.15 25.43 4.66
CA ARG A 28 -1.63 25.31 3.27
C ARG A 28 -0.54 25.48 2.21
N GLU A 29 0.42 26.33 2.45
CA GLU A 29 1.59 26.54 1.59
C GLU A 29 2.50 25.32 1.45
N LEU A 30 2.34 24.34 2.35
CA LEU A 30 3.04 23.05 2.30
C LEU A 30 2.17 21.91 1.75
N TRP A 31 0.99 22.22 1.24
CA TRP A 31 0.14 21.20 0.61
C TRP A 31 0.62 20.94 -0.82
N PRO A 32 0.44 19.71 -1.34
CA PRO A 32 0.59 19.47 -2.76
C PRO A 32 -0.50 20.22 -3.54
N GLU A 33 -0.20 20.55 -4.78
CA GLU A 33 -1.22 21.07 -5.71
C GLU A 33 -2.14 19.92 -6.12
N PHE A 34 -3.41 20.01 -5.74
CA PHE A 34 -4.41 19.01 -6.09
C PHE A 34 -4.98 19.25 -7.50
N LYS A 35 -5.13 18.16 -8.26
CA LYS A 35 -5.67 18.17 -9.62
C LYS A 35 -6.98 17.38 -9.66
N PHE A 36 -8.06 18.03 -10.07
CA PHE A 36 -9.39 17.45 -10.25
C PHE A 36 -9.92 17.77 -11.65
N ASP A 37 -9.04 17.75 -12.67
CA ASP A 37 -9.38 18.19 -14.03
C ASP A 37 -10.23 17.16 -14.79
N LEU A 38 -10.20 15.88 -14.37
CA LEU A 38 -11.03 14.85 -14.97
C LEU A 38 -12.48 14.97 -14.49
N PRO A 39 -13.47 14.78 -15.40
CA PRO A 39 -14.89 14.76 -15.02
C PRO A 39 -15.22 13.74 -13.91
N ASP A 40 -14.55 12.59 -13.93
CA ASP A 40 -14.73 11.51 -12.96
C ASP A 40 -14.23 11.87 -11.54
N LEU A 41 -13.42 12.92 -11.41
CA LEU A 41 -12.84 13.38 -10.13
C LEU A 41 -13.59 14.59 -9.55
N GLN A 42 -14.78 14.90 -10.05
CA GLN A 42 -15.63 15.97 -9.51
C GLN A 42 -16.49 15.44 -8.37
N TYR A 43 -16.25 15.89 -7.16
CA TYR A 43 -16.98 15.48 -5.97
C TYR A 43 -17.76 16.63 -5.36
N PRO A 44 -18.93 16.37 -4.75
CA PRO A 44 -19.67 17.39 -4.02
C PRO A 44 -18.86 17.87 -2.79
N GLU A 45 -19.15 19.08 -2.33
CA GLU A 45 -18.52 19.63 -1.12
C GLU A 45 -18.83 18.79 0.13
N ARG A 46 -20.02 18.19 0.18
CA ARG A 46 -20.47 17.33 1.27
C ARG A 46 -20.58 15.90 0.80
N ILE A 47 -19.79 15.02 1.39
CA ILE A 47 -19.84 13.59 1.09
C ILE A 47 -19.23 12.76 2.22
N ASN A 48 -19.93 11.72 2.63
CA ASN A 48 -19.35 10.63 3.40
C ASN A 48 -19.05 9.48 2.44
N CYS A 49 -17.77 9.19 2.21
CA CYS A 49 -17.37 8.26 1.15
C CYS A 49 -17.94 6.84 1.33
N VAL A 50 -18.35 6.43 2.53
CA VAL A 50 -18.96 5.11 2.76
C VAL A 50 -20.28 4.97 2.02
N THR A 51 -21.04 6.04 1.87
CA THR A 51 -22.31 6.00 1.12
C THR A 51 -22.09 5.55 -0.33
N GLU A 52 -20.91 5.85 -0.90
CA GLU A 52 -20.54 5.54 -2.28
C GLU A 52 -20.09 4.09 -2.49
N TRP A 53 -19.77 3.35 -1.44
CA TRP A 53 -19.37 1.94 -1.53
C TRP A 53 -20.45 0.97 -1.07
N VAL A 54 -21.34 1.40 -0.19
CA VAL A 54 -22.32 0.51 0.46
C VAL A 54 -23.75 0.97 0.22
N ASP A 55 -24.13 2.14 0.77
CA ASP A 55 -25.53 2.57 0.81
C ASP A 55 -26.12 2.77 -0.58
N ARG A 56 -25.34 3.29 -1.54
CA ARG A 56 -25.80 3.50 -2.92
C ARG A 56 -26.28 2.23 -3.61
N TRP A 57 -25.63 1.09 -3.33
CA TRP A 57 -26.00 -0.18 -3.95
C TRP A 57 -27.32 -0.73 -3.38
N VAL A 58 -27.51 -0.57 -2.07
CA VAL A 58 -28.80 -0.90 -1.42
C VAL A 58 -29.90 0.00 -1.95
N ALA A 59 -29.66 1.32 -2.02
CA ALA A 59 -30.63 2.29 -2.56
C ALA A 59 -30.95 2.04 -4.05
N ALA A 60 -30.00 1.51 -4.82
CA ALA A 60 -30.21 1.13 -6.22
C ALA A 60 -30.90 -0.24 -6.40
N GLY A 61 -31.38 -0.89 -5.31
CA GLY A 61 -32.02 -2.21 -5.36
C GLY A 61 -31.06 -3.37 -5.63
N GLN A 62 -29.74 -3.18 -5.43
CA GLN A 62 -28.69 -4.18 -5.65
C GLN A 62 -28.14 -4.75 -4.33
N GLY A 63 -28.89 -4.62 -3.24
CA GLY A 63 -28.49 -5.04 -1.90
C GLY A 63 -28.20 -6.53 -1.76
N ASP A 64 -28.83 -7.39 -2.56
CA ASP A 64 -28.66 -8.86 -2.51
C ASP A 64 -27.38 -9.36 -3.20
N ARG A 65 -26.65 -8.48 -3.89
CA ARG A 65 -25.39 -8.87 -4.54
C ARG A 65 -24.33 -9.21 -3.47
N PRO A 66 -23.54 -10.29 -3.66
CA PRO A 66 -22.43 -10.58 -2.78
C PRO A 66 -21.37 -9.47 -2.86
N CYS A 67 -20.82 -9.05 -1.73
CA CYS A 67 -19.79 -8.02 -1.65
C CYS A 67 -18.52 -8.49 -0.93
N LEU A 68 -18.63 -9.00 0.29
CA LEU A 68 -17.50 -9.50 1.07
C LEU A 68 -17.66 -11.01 1.26
N LEU A 69 -16.66 -11.75 0.83
CA LEU A 69 -16.57 -13.19 1.03
C LEU A 69 -15.31 -13.51 1.84
N SER A 70 -15.36 -14.60 2.59
CA SER A 70 -14.22 -15.21 3.26
C SER A 70 -14.40 -16.74 3.29
N PRO A 71 -13.41 -17.51 3.75
CA PRO A 71 -13.60 -18.94 3.93
C PRO A 71 -14.75 -19.33 4.87
N THR A 72 -15.14 -18.45 5.78
CA THR A 72 -16.11 -18.70 6.87
C THR A 72 -17.39 -17.87 6.77
N GLU A 73 -17.40 -16.81 5.99
CA GLU A 73 -18.53 -15.87 5.93
C GLU A 73 -18.72 -15.29 4.53
N SER A 74 -19.97 -15.02 4.16
CA SER A 74 -20.33 -14.31 2.93
C SER A 74 -21.38 -13.26 3.26
N LEU A 75 -21.13 -12.01 2.87
CA LEU A 75 -22.04 -10.89 3.05
C LEU A 75 -22.48 -10.31 1.72
N THR A 76 -23.77 -9.97 1.65
CA THR A 76 -24.32 -9.12 0.59
C THR A 76 -24.12 -7.64 0.94
N TYR A 77 -24.33 -6.74 -0.02
CA TYR A 77 -24.31 -5.29 0.22
C TYR A 77 -25.31 -4.86 1.30
N ALA A 78 -26.53 -5.44 1.32
CA ALA A 78 -27.52 -5.15 2.35
C ALA A 78 -27.08 -5.61 3.74
N GLN A 79 -26.51 -6.80 3.84
CA GLN A 79 -25.97 -7.33 5.11
C GLN A 79 -24.77 -6.52 5.61
N LEU A 80 -23.87 -6.08 4.69
CA LEU A 80 -22.78 -5.20 5.05
C LEU A 80 -23.30 -3.84 5.52
N ALA A 81 -24.27 -3.24 4.82
CA ALA A 81 -24.88 -1.97 5.20
C ALA A 81 -25.50 -2.04 6.61
N GLU A 82 -26.25 -3.10 6.90
CA GLU A 82 -26.83 -3.30 8.22
C GLU A 82 -25.74 -3.46 9.30
N ARG A 83 -24.71 -4.27 9.06
CA ARG A 83 -23.58 -4.46 9.99
C ARG A 83 -22.88 -3.13 10.26
N VAL A 84 -22.59 -2.36 9.22
CA VAL A 84 -21.98 -1.02 9.33
C VAL A 84 -22.87 -0.08 10.16
N ASN A 85 -24.18 -0.07 9.91
CA ASN A 85 -25.13 0.76 10.67
C ASN A 85 -25.16 0.37 12.15
N ARG A 86 -25.22 -0.92 12.46
CA ARG A 86 -25.22 -1.44 13.84
C ARG A 86 -23.95 -1.02 14.59
N ILE A 87 -22.78 -1.17 13.97
CA ILE A 87 -21.49 -0.76 14.56
C ILE A 87 -21.45 0.77 14.72
N ALA A 88 -21.93 1.55 13.74
CA ALA A 88 -21.98 3.01 13.84
C ALA A 88 -22.86 3.49 15.00
N ASN A 89 -24.00 2.81 15.25
CA ASN A 89 -24.84 3.07 16.43
C ASN A 89 -24.11 2.73 17.74
N VAL A 90 -23.40 1.60 17.80
CA VAL A 90 -22.55 1.26 18.97
C VAL A 90 -21.53 2.37 19.22
N LEU A 91 -20.80 2.78 18.17
CA LEU A 91 -19.79 3.83 18.29
C LEU A 91 -20.35 5.13 18.86
N THR A 92 -21.48 5.59 18.35
CA THR A 92 -22.06 6.90 18.72
C THR A 92 -22.89 6.85 20.00
N ARG A 93 -23.75 5.84 20.19
CA ARG A 93 -24.68 5.76 21.31
C ARG A 93 -24.09 5.12 22.57
N ASP A 94 -23.24 4.07 22.40
CA ASP A 94 -22.71 3.31 23.54
C ASP A 94 -21.29 3.74 23.90
N LEU A 95 -20.50 4.15 22.91
CA LEU A 95 -19.07 4.48 23.08
C LEU A 95 -18.78 5.98 23.05
N GLY A 96 -19.79 6.80 22.78
CA GLY A 96 -19.69 8.26 22.83
C GLY A 96 -18.81 8.87 21.73
N LEU A 97 -18.60 8.17 20.62
CA LEU A 97 -17.85 8.70 19.49
C LEU A 97 -18.54 9.94 18.93
N VAL A 98 -17.78 11.03 18.80
CA VAL A 98 -18.19 12.22 18.08
C VAL A 98 -17.42 12.36 16.77
N PRO A 99 -17.98 12.99 15.72
CA PRO A 99 -17.30 13.21 14.46
C PRO A 99 -15.92 13.85 14.65
N GLY A 100 -14.89 13.29 14.01
CA GLY A 100 -13.49 13.71 14.14
C GLY A 100 -12.68 12.89 15.15
N ASN A 101 -13.29 12.09 16.03
CA ASN A 101 -12.55 11.19 16.91
C ASN A 101 -11.80 10.12 16.10
N ARG A 102 -10.57 9.78 16.54
CA ARG A 102 -9.74 8.74 15.94
C ARG A 102 -10.05 7.41 16.61
N VAL A 103 -10.19 6.36 15.79
CA VAL A 103 -10.43 5.00 16.27
C VAL A 103 -9.36 4.08 15.71
N LEU A 104 -8.65 3.37 16.59
CA LEU A 104 -7.70 2.36 16.16
C LEU A 104 -8.45 1.07 15.80
N LEU A 105 -8.14 0.53 14.62
CA LEU A 105 -8.62 -0.77 14.18
C LEU A 105 -7.47 -1.76 14.11
N ARG A 106 -7.66 -2.96 14.69
CA ARG A 106 -6.65 -4.00 14.73
C ARG A 106 -7.25 -5.38 14.46
N ALA A 107 -7.03 -5.89 13.26
CA ALA A 107 -7.49 -7.23 12.85
C ALA A 107 -6.76 -7.73 11.61
N PRO A 108 -6.82 -9.04 11.30
CA PRO A 108 -6.52 -9.56 9.98
C PRO A 108 -7.58 -9.15 8.94
N ASN A 109 -7.33 -9.49 7.68
CA ASN A 109 -8.25 -9.21 6.57
C ASN A 109 -9.50 -10.08 6.68
N ASN A 110 -10.56 -9.58 7.28
CA ASN A 110 -11.84 -10.26 7.40
C ASN A 110 -13.03 -9.29 7.24
N PRO A 111 -14.27 -9.79 7.06
CA PRO A 111 -15.45 -8.95 6.88
C PRO A 111 -15.76 -8.02 8.05
N MET A 112 -15.44 -8.42 9.30
CA MET A 112 -15.66 -7.56 10.47
C MET A 112 -14.74 -6.35 10.47
N MET A 113 -13.47 -6.52 10.05
CA MET A 113 -12.53 -5.41 9.90
C MET A 113 -13.06 -4.36 8.90
N VAL A 114 -13.62 -4.80 7.76
CA VAL A 114 -14.20 -3.89 6.77
C VAL A 114 -15.44 -3.19 7.32
N ALA A 115 -16.32 -3.92 7.99
CA ALA A 115 -17.52 -3.34 8.58
C ALA A 115 -17.19 -2.30 9.66
N ALA A 116 -16.23 -2.60 10.55
CA ALA A 116 -15.74 -1.66 11.55
C ALA A 116 -15.08 -0.42 10.91
N TYR A 117 -14.28 -0.62 9.86
CA TYR A 117 -13.65 0.46 9.11
C TYR A 117 -14.69 1.44 8.55
N PHE A 118 -15.69 0.91 7.88
CA PHE A 118 -16.76 1.73 7.31
C PHE A 118 -17.67 2.35 8.36
N ALA A 119 -17.94 1.66 9.45
CA ALA A 119 -18.76 2.21 10.54
C ALA A 119 -18.12 3.44 11.19
N VAL A 120 -16.80 3.40 11.44
CA VAL A 120 -16.06 4.56 11.96
C VAL A 120 -16.19 5.75 11.02
N ILE A 121 -15.94 5.56 9.72
CA ILE A 121 -16.02 6.64 8.73
C ILE A 121 -17.48 7.12 8.57
N LYS A 122 -18.44 6.20 8.53
CA LYS A 122 -19.87 6.54 8.40
C LYS A 122 -20.36 7.39 9.56
N ALA A 123 -19.84 7.12 10.77
CA ALA A 123 -20.12 7.89 11.97
C ALA A 123 -19.35 9.24 12.04
N GLY A 124 -18.56 9.58 11.01
CA GLY A 124 -17.72 10.78 10.97
C GLY A 124 -16.40 10.65 11.74
N GLY A 125 -16.04 9.46 12.19
CA GLY A 125 -14.75 9.18 12.84
C GLY A 125 -13.62 9.03 11.84
N VAL A 126 -12.40 9.01 12.37
CA VAL A 126 -11.15 8.89 11.61
C VAL A 126 -10.50 7.55 11.92
N VAL A 127 -10.30 6.71 10.91
CA VAL A 127 -9.69 5.40 11.07
C VAL A 127 -8.18 5.51 11.21
N VAL A 128 -7.63 4.73 12.15
CA VAL A 128 -6.20 4.41 12.24
C VAL A 128 -6.07 2.89 12.26
N ALA A 129 -5.78 2.29 11.10
CA ALA A 129 -5.71 0.84 11.00
C ALA A 129 -4.28 0.33 11.23
N THR A 130 -4.17 -0.79 11.96
CA THR A 130 -2.90 -1.43 12.26
C THR A 130 -2.93 -2.93 11.92
N MET A 131 -1.80 -3.45 11.43
CA MET A 131 -1.71 -4.86 11.09
C MET A 131 -1.53 -5.75 12.33
N PRO A 132 -1.95 -7.04 12.26
CA PRO A 132 -1.91 -7.97 13.41
C PRO A 132 -0.54 -8.18 14.02
N LEU A 133 0.53 -8.06 13.24
CA LEU A 133 1.89 -8.41 13.65
C LEU A 133 2.58 -7.33 14.50
N LEU A 134 2.03 -6.11 14.58
CA LEU A 134 2.61 -5.04 15.40
C LEU A 134 2.56 -5.42 16.89
N ARG A 135 3.63 -5.11 17.61
CA ARG A 135 3.74 -5.31 19.05
C ARG A 135 3.30 -4.05 19.81
N ALA A 136 3.13 -4.17 21.12
CA ALA A 136 2.72 -3.07 21.99
C ALA A 136 3.56 -1.80 21.80
N LYS A 137 4.89 -1.92 21.69
CA LYS A 137 5.81 -0.80 21.47
C LYS A 137 5.51 -0.05 20.16
N GLU A 138 5.19 -0.79 19.09
CA GLU A 138 4.89 -0.20 17.78
C GLU A 138 3.48 0.41 17.75
N LEU A 139 2.54 -0.15 18.52
CA LEU A 139 1.18 0.36 18.67
C LEU A 139 1.12 1.65 19.49
N SER A 140 2.01 1.83 20.48
CA SER A 140 2.01 3.00 21.35
C SER A 140 2.24 4.30 20.60
N TYR A 141 3.05 4.29 19.52
CA TYR A 141 3.33 5.49 18.76
C TYR A 141 2.08 6.06 18.04
N PRO A 142 1.33 5.31 17.20
CA PRO A 142 0.11 5.84 16.60
C PRO A 142 -0.97 6.18 17.63
N LEU A 143 -1.07 5.44 18.74
CA LEU A 143 -2.00 5.75 19.83
C LEU A 143 -1.76 7.16 20.38
N SER A 144 -0.53 7.45 20.76
CA SER A 144 -0.15 8.77 21.29
C SER A 144 -0.17 9.85 20.20
N LYS A 145 0.45 9.62 19.04
CA LYS A 145 0.57 10.61 17.96
C LYS A 145 -0.78 11.10 17.46
N ALA A 146 -1.75 10.20 17.30
CA ALA A 146 -3.10 10.53 16.84
C ALA A 146 -4.09 10.75 18.00
N ARG A 147 -3.66 10.70 19.25
CA ARG A 147 -4.50 10.85 20.45
C ARG A 147 -5.75 9.97 20.38
N ILE A 148 -5.54 8.65 20.34
CA ILE A 148 -6.61 7.67 20.14
C ILE A 148 -7.15 7.21 21.49
N ALA A 149 -8.42 7.52 21.77
CA ALA A 149 -9.08 7.11 23.00
C ALA A 149 -9.83 5.77 22.88
N LEU A 150 -10.18 5.36 21.66
CA LEU A 150 -11.00 4.16 21.39
C LEU A 150 -10.30 3.23 20.40
N ALA A 151 -10.30 1.94 20.70
CA ALA A 151 -9.87 0.89 19.77
C ALA A 151 -10.96 -0.17 19.60
N LEU A 152 -11.10 -0.67 18.37
CA LEU A 152 -11.84 -1.88 18.03
C LEU A 152 -10.82 -2.94 17.61
N CYS A 153 -10.82 -4.10 18.25
CA CYS A 153 -9.78 -5.10 18.11
C CYS A 153 -10.33 -6.52 18.00
N ASP A 154 -9.77 -7.33 17.13
CA ASP A 154 -9.99 -8.77 17.13
C ASP A 154 -9.45 -9.36 18.44
N ALA A 155 -10.28 -10.12 19.17
CA ALA A 155 -9.93 -10.65 20.48
C ALA A 155 -8.69 -11.55 20.47
N ARG A 156 -8.39 -12.17 19.34
CA ARG A 156 -7.17 -12.98 19.15
C ARG A 156 -5.88 -12.16 19.24
N LEU A 157 -5.99 -10.83 19.18
CA LEU A 157 -4.87 -9.88 19.23
C LEU A 157 -4.84 -9.07 20.53
N ALA A 158 -5.62 -9.49 21.55
CA ALA A 158 -5.81 -8.77 22.80
C ALA A 158 -4.50 -8.58 23.59
N ASP A 159 -3.64 -9.58 23.66
CA ASP A 159 -2.43 -9.55 24.49
C ASP A 159 -1.53 -8.33 24.22
N GLU A 160 -1.23 -8.07 22.97
CA GLU A 160 -0.40 -6.91 22.59
C GLU A 160 -1.20 -5.60 22.70
N MET A 161 -2.52 -5.65 22.54
CA MET A 161 -3.39 -4.47 22.64
C MET A 161 -3.52 -4.00 24.10
N GLU A 162 -3.67 -4.91 25.06
CA GLU A 162 -3.70 -4.60 26.49
C GLU A 162 -2.34 -4.06 26.99
N LYS A 163 -1.23 -4.65 26.53
CA LYS A 163 0.11 -4.11 26.81
C LYS A 163 0.29 -2.69 26.24
N ALA A 164 -0.21 -2.44 25.04
CA ALA A 164 -0.16 -1.11 24.43
C ALA A 164 -1.02 -0.11 25.23
N LYS A 165 -2.21 -0.52 25.68
CA LYS A 165 -3.07 0.30 26.57
C LYS A 165 -2.36 0.69 27.85
N ALA A 166 -1.66 -0.26 28.49
CA ALA A 166 -0.90 0.01 29.72
C ALA A 166 0.24 1.03 29.52
N GLN A 167 0.70 1.22 28.28
CA GLN A 167 1.76 2.17 27.90
C GLN A 167 1.24 3.47 27.26
N SER A 168 -0.07 3.56 27.00
CA SER A 168 -0.69 4.66 26.27
C SER A 168 -1.92 5.17 27.02
N PRO A 169 -1.74 6.15 27.92
CA PRO A 169 -2.82 6.68 28.76
C PRO A 169 -3.96 7.31 27.96
N GLU A 170 -3.73 7.69 26.71
CA GLU A 170 -4.74 8.21 25.80
C GLU A 170 -5.80 7.15 25.44
N LEU A 171 -5.44 5.84 25.45
CA LEU A 171 -6.35 4.77 25.08
C LEU A 171 -7.25 4.39 26.29
N GLU A 172 -8.42 4.97 26.31
CA GLU A 172 -9.37 4.80 27.40
C GLU A 172 -10.12 3.46 27.30
N ARG A 173 -10.54 3.09 26.08
CA ARG A 173 -11.41 1.95 25.86
C ARG A 173 -11.00 1.08 24.67
N ILE A 174 -11.07 -0.24 24.87
CA ILE A 174 -10.95 -1.25 23.82
C ILE A 174 -12.24 -2.05 23.79
N VAL A 175 -12.80 -2.23 22.60
CA VAL A 175 -13.93 -3.14 22.37
C VAL A 175 -13.45 -4.25 21.46
N TYR A 176 -13.63 -5.47 21.93
CA TYR A 176 -13.21 -6.66 21.21
C TYR A 176 -14.37 -7.27 20.41
N TRP A 177 -14.01 -8.00 19.35
CA TRP A 177 -14.93 -8.91 18.66
C TRP A 177 -14.30 -10.28 18.47
N GLY A 178 -15.10 -11.28 18.04
CA GLY A 178 -14.65 -12.64 17.84
C GLY A 178 -14.38 -13.42 19.14
N SER A 179 -15.08 -13.07 20.24
CA SER A 179 -15.03 -13.80 21.50
C SER A 179 -16.42 -14.00 22.09
N MET A 180 -16.53 -14.82 23.13
CA MET A 180 -17.77 -15.11 23.83
C MET A 180 -18.03 -14.20 25.05
N ALA A 181 -17.24 -13.15 25.24
CA ALA A 181 -17.41 -12.21 26.33
C ALA A 181 -18.71 -11.37 26.16
N PRO A 182 -19.36 -10.96 27.26
CA PRO A 182 -20.68 -10.30 27.19
C PRO A 182 -20.65 -8.87 26.65
N ASP A 183 -19.50 -8.23 26.60
CA ASP A 183 -19.28 -6.84 26.17
C ASP A 183 -18.54 -6.73 24.83
N THR A 184 -18.67 -7.77 24.02
CA THR A 184 -18.10 -7.78 22.65
C THR A 184 -18.88 -6.87 21.70
N LEU A 185 -18.22 -6.51 20.59
CA LEU A 185 -18.84 -5.72 19.55
C LEU A 185 -20.11 -6.40 19.00
N GLU A 186 -20.10 -7.73 18.82
CA GLU A 186 -21.27 -8.51 18.39
C GLU A 186 -22.44 -8.37 19.34
N THR A 187 -22.20 -8.44 20.65
CA THR A 187 -23.23 -8.29 21.67
C THR A 187 -23.81 -6.87 21.68
N LEU A 188 -22.94 -5.87 21.56
CA LEU A 188 -23.37 -4.47 21.53
C LEU A 188 -24.19 -4.15 20.26
N MET A 189 -23.74 -4.63 19.08
CA MET A 189 -24.44 -4.37 17.83
C MET A 189 -25.74 -5.17 17.65
N ALA A 190 -25.98 -6.18 18.47
CA ALA A 190 -27.23 -6.95 18.42
C ALA A 190 -28.45 -6.22 19.02
N LYS A 191 -28.26 -5.06 19.63
CA LYS A 191 -29.32 -4.25 20.22
C LYS A 191 -30.41 -3.89 19.19
N PRO A 192 -31.70 -3.98 19.55
CA PRO A 192 -32.81 -3.54 18.69
C PRO A 192 -32.68 -2.05 18.32
N GLY A 193 -33.07 -1.69 17.11
CA GLY A 193 -33.09 -0.29 16.64
C GLY A 193 -31.71 0.23 16.19
N TYR A 194 -30.73 -0.68 16.00
CA TYR A 194 -29.38 -0.34 15.50
C TYR A 194 -29.22 -0.65 14.00
N GLU A 195 -30.26 -1.15 13.33
CA GLU A 195 -30.26 -1.56 11.92
C GLU A 195 -30.07 -0.38 10.96
N HIS A 196 -30.43 0.83 11.38
CA HIS A 196 -30.38 2.04 10.56
C HIS A 196 -29.45 3.08 11.19
N PHE A 197 -28.64 3.72 10.35
CA PHE A 197 -27.77 4.84 10.73
C PHE A 197 -27.64 5.82 9.58
N THR A 198 -27.90 7.10 9.84
CA THR A 198 -27.68 8.16 8.86
C THR A 198 -26.20 8.56 8.87
N ALA A 199 -25.54 8.49 7.72
CA ALA A 199 -24.13 8.87 7.60
C ALA A 199 -23.92 10.31 8.08
N CYS A 200 -22.84 10.53 8.83
CA CYS A 200 -22.44 11.86 9.24
C CYS A 200 -22.28 12.77 8.01
N ASP A 201 -22.84 13.97 8.07
CA ASP A 201 -22.71 14.98 7.02
C ASP A 201 -21.30 15.60 7.05
N THR A 202 -20.33 14.90 6.48
CA THR A 202 -18.92 15.30 6.42
C THR A 202 -18.62 16.18 5.22
N ALA A 203 -17.62 17.06 5.35
CA ALA A 203 -17.03 17.74 4.21
C ALA A 203 -16.21 16.75 3.38
N SER A 204 -16.12 16.97 2.07
CA SER A 204 -15.29 16.13 1.20
C SER A 204 -13.79 16.21 1.55
N ASP A 205 -13.37 17.27 2.25
CA ASP A 205 -12.02 17.49 2.78
C ASP A 205 -11.94 17.31 4.32
N ASP A 206 -12.89 16.64 4.94
CA ASP A 206 -12.71 16.12 6.30
C ASP A 206 -11.82 14.88 6.25
N VAL A 207 -10.92 14.75 7.25
CA VAL A 207 -10.00 13.61 7.37
C VAL A 207 -10.79 12.37 7.80
N CYS A 208 -10.72 11.28 7.04
CA CYS A 208 -11.37 10.01 7.39
C CYS A 208 -10.39 8.87 7.67
N LEU A 209 -9.12 9.06 7.33
CA LEU A 209 -8.05 8.07 7.52
C LEU A 209 -6.74 8.75 7.91
N ILE A 210 -6.05 8.20 8.91
CA ILE A 210 -4.63 8.46 9.15
C ILE A 210 -3.89 7.15 8.92
N ALA A 211 -3.15 7.08 7.83
CA ALA A 211 -2.36 5.91 7.47
C ALA A 211 -0.91 6.08 7.93
N PHE A 212 -0.45 5.24 8.86
CA PHE A 212 0.93 5.26 9.33
C PHE A 212 1.83 4.44 8.42
N THR A 213 2.96 5.04 8.00
CA THR A 213 3.97 4.34 7.23
C THR A 213 4.87 3.54 8.15
N SER A 214 5.27 2.33 7.74
CA SER A 214 6.37 1.60 8.36
C SER A 214 7.69 2.27 7.97
N GLY A 215 8.12 3.29 8.72
CA GLY A 215 9.37 3.98 8.44
C GLY A 215 10.55 3.01 8.46
N THR A 216 11.29 2.93 7.34
CA THR A 216 12.53 2.12 7.26
C THR A 216 13.71 2.78 8.00
N THR A 217 13.58 4.05 8.36
CA THR A 217 14.70 4.88 8.88
C THR A 217 14.32 5.82 10.01
N GLY A 218 13.22 5.57 10.75
CA GLY A 218 12.81 6.45 11.83
C GLY A 218 11.38 6.19 12.33
N GLU A 219 10.86 7.11 13.12
CA GLU A 219 9.48 7.04 13.60
C GLU A 219 8.48 7.03 12.43
N PRO A 220 7.38 6.23 12.53
CA PRO A 220 6.33 6.20 11.52
C PRO A 220 5.76 7.60 11.26
N LYS A 221 5.32 7.86 10.02
CA LYS A 221 4.64 9.10 9.64
C LYS A 221 3.16 8.81 9.46
N GLY A 222 2.30 9.61 10.06
CA GLY A 222 0.85 9.51 9.86
C GLY A 222 0.41 10.40 8.70
N THR A 223 -0.04 9.82 7.60
CA THR A 223 -0.58 10.57 6.46
C THR A 223 -2.09 10.68 6.57
N MET A 224 -2.61 11.91 6.52
CA MET A 224 -4.03 12.20 6.61
C MET A 224 -4.69 12.21 5.24
N HIS A 225 -5.78 11.45 5.07
CA HIS A 225 -6.55 11.36 3.84
C HIS A 225 -7.99 11.81 4.05
N PHE A 226 -8.51 12.49 3.05
CA PHE A 226 -9.85 13.04 3.01
C PHE A 226 -10.88 12.06 2.43
N HIS A 227 -12.16 12.27 2.68
CA HIS A 227 -13.23 11.48 2.06
C HIS A 227 -13.12 11.45 0.53
N ARG A 228 -12.84 12.58 -0.12
CA ARG A 228 -12.67 12.64 -1.58
C ARG A 228 -11.45 11.89 -2.08
N ASP A 229 -10.35 11.82 -1.30
CA ASP A 229 -9.14 11.10 -1.69
C ASP A 229 -9.43 9.60 -1.85
N MET A 230 -10.25 9.06 -0.92
CA MET A 230 -10.67 7.66 -0.92
C MET A 230 -11.46 7.29 -2.18
N LEU A 231 -12.24 8.22 -2.72
CA LEU A 231 -12.97 8.04 -3.97
C LEU A 231 -12.07 8.26 -5.19
N ALA A 232 -11.16 9.23 -5.11
CA ALA A 232 -10.28 9.60 -6.21
C ALA A 232 -9.38 8.45 -6.70
N ILE A 233 -8.86 7.61 -5.80
CA ILE A 233 -8.09 6.42 -6.20
C ILE A 233 -8.93 5.38 -6.92
N CYS A 234 -10.24 5.30 -6.62
CA CYS A 234 -11.16 4.42 -7.31
C CYS A 234 -11.47 4.96 -8.71
N ASP A 235 -11.76 6.26 -8.80
CA ASP A 235 -12.22 6.91 -10.02
C ASP A 235 -11.05 7.29 -10.96
N SER A 236 -9.79 7.14 -10.51
CA SER A 236 -8.58 7.24 -11.33
C SER A 236 -8.01 5.86 -11.69
N TYR A 237 -7.26 5.21 -10.79
CA TYR A 237 -6.56 3.96 -11.09
C TYR A 237 -7.51 2.81 -11.43
N ALA A 238 -8.50 2.52 -10.56
CA ALA A 238 -9.36 1.37 -10.77
C ALA A 238 -10.24 1.52 -12.02
N ARG A 239 -10.67 2.75 -12.32
CA ARG A 239 -11.50 3.04 -13.50
C ARG A 239 -10.70 3.06 -14.79
N HIS A 240 -9.57 3.75 -14.85
CA HIS A 240 -8.85 4.03 -16.09
C HIS A 240 -7.74 3.04 -16.40
N VAL A 241 -7.06 2.50 -15.40
CA VAL A 241 -5.94 1.56 -15.54
C VAL A 241 -6.38 0.12 -15.34
N LEU A 242 -6.95 -0.20 -14.18
CA LEU A 242 -7.42 -1.54 -13.87
C LEU A 242 -8.63 -1.93 -14.73
N ARG A 243 -9.56 -1.00 -14.98
CA ARG A 243 -10.79 -1.22 -15.76
C ARG A 243 -11.55 -2.44 -15.25
N ALA A 244 -11.79 -2.44 -13.94
CA ALA A 244 -12.52 -3.49 -13.26
C ALA A 244 -14.01 -3.43 -13.59
N GLU A 245 -14.67 -4.58 -13.54
CA GLU A 245 -16.08 -4.77 -13.88
C GLU A 245 -16.91 -5.23 -12.68
N PRO A 246 -18.22 -4.94 -12.63
CA PRO A 246 -19.08 -5.35 -11.52
C PRO A 246 -19.17 -6.87 -11.28
N THR A 247 -18.77 -7.67 -12.28
CA THR A 247 -18.70 -9.14 -12.20
C THR A 247 -17.38 -9.66 -11.64
N ASP A 248 -16.38 -8.77 -11.48
CA ASP A 248 -15.08 -9.17 -10.97
C ASP A 248 -15.14 -9.61 -9.51
N ARG A 249 -14.22 -10.50 -9.18
CA ARG A 249 -13.98 -10.99 -7.83
C ARG A 249 -12.53 -10.79 -7.46
N PHE A 250 -12.32 -9.94 -6.46
CA PHE A 250 -11.00 -9.54 -6.01
C PHE A 250 -10.49 -10.44 -4.89
N THR A 251 -9.19 -10.54 -4.72
CA THR A 251 -8.51 -11.07 -3.53
C THR A 251 -7.09 -10.53 -3.46
N GLY A 252 -6.37 -10.83 -2.39
CA GLY A 252 -4.94 -10.50 -2.32
C GLY A 252 -4.32 -10.69 -0.94
N SER A 253 -3.01 -10.51 -0.92
CA SER A 253 -2.20 -10.65 0.29
C SER A 253 -1.99 -9.36 1.10
N PRO A 254 -2.11 -8.13 0.55
CA PRO A 254 -1.80 -6.94 1.33
C PRO A 254 -2.78 -6.75 2.50
N PRO A 255 -2.29 -6.41 3.71
CA PRO A 255 -3.16 -6.09 4.84
C PRO A 255 -4.04 -4.87 4.56
N LEU A 256 -5.30 -4.90 5.05
CA LEU A 256 -6.23 -3.76 4.97
C LEU A 256 -5.76 -2.54 5.78
N ALA A 257 -4.83 -2.74 6.68
CA ALA A 257 -4.16 -1.66 7.40
C ALA A 257 -3.24 -0.81 6.51
N PHE A 258 -2.87 -1.30 5.33
CA PHE A 258 -2.08 -0.56 4.34
C PHE A 258 -2.94 -0.11 3.18
N THR A 259 -2.60 1.04 2.63
CA THR A 259 -3.36 1.68 1.56
C THR A 259 -3.47 0.82 0.30
N PHE A 260 -2.44 0.02 -0.03
CA PHE A 260 -2.48 -0.92 -1.16
C PHE A 260 -3.54 -2.01 -0.95
N GLY A 261 -3.61 -2.60 0.25
CA GLY A 261 -4.63 -3.58 0.60
C GLY A 261 -6.03 -2.97 0.69
N LEU A 262 -6.14 -1.82 1.35
CA LEU A 262 -7.42 -1.11 1.48
C LEU A 262 -8.02 -0.77 0.11
N GLY A 263 -7.26 -0.14 -0.78
CA GLY A 263 -7.72 0.21 -2.13
C GLY A 263 -8.05 -1.03 -2.95
N GLY A 264 -7.08 -1.93 -3.12
CA GLY A 264 -7.19 -3.08 -4.01
C GLY A 264 -8.22 -4.12 -3.57
N LEU A 265 -8.37 -4.36 -2.26
CA LEU A 265 -9.24 -5.42 -1.76
C LEU A 265 -10.62 -4.94 -1.27
N VAL A 266 -10.81 -3.63 -1.05
CA VAL A 266 -12.06 -3.12 -0.49
C VAL A 266 -12.62 -1.98 -1.33
N LEU A 267 -11.88 -0.89 -1.49
CA LEU A 267 -12.44 0.31 -2.09
C LEU A 267 -12.74 0.12 -3.59
N PHE A 268 -11.84 -0.47 -4.34
CA PHE A 268 -12.01 -0.69 -5.79
C PHE A 268 -13.19 -1.61 -6.11
N PRO A 269 -13.26 -2.85 -5.54
CA PRO A 269 -14.40 -3.71 -5.82
C PRO A 269 -15.73 -3.09 -5.40
N LEU A 270 -15.80 -2.50 -4.19
CA LEU A 270 -17.07 -1.97 -3.69
C LEU A 270 -17.51 -0.68 -4.42
N ARG A 271 -16.56 0.10 -4.98
CA ARG A 271 -16.90 1.28 -5.80
C ARG A 271 -17.71 0.93 -7.04
N ILE A 272 -17.50 -0.23 -7.61
CA ILE A 272 -18.15 -0.68 -8.85
C ILE A 272 -19.23 -1.75 -8.63
N GLY A 273 -19.53 -2.11 -7.39
CA GLY A 273 -20.51 -3.13 -7.05
C GLY A 273 -20.01 -4.56 -7.33
N ALA A 274 -18.71 -4.78 -7.36
CA ALA A 274 -18.07 -6.09 -7.44
C ALA A 274 -17.95 -6.75 -6.06
N SER A 275 -17.29 -7.90 -5.98
CA SER A 275 -17.06 -8.62 -4.73
C SER A 275 -15.57 -8.83 -4.45
N THR A 276 -15.24 -9.07 -3.19
CA THR A 276 -13.88 -9.41 -2.77
C THR A 276 -13.87 -10.59 -1.81
N VAL A 277 -12.83 -11.42 -1.91
CA VAL A 277 -12.56 -12.52 -0.99
C VAL A 277 -11.41 -12.12 -0.07
N LEU A 278 -11.71 -12.00 1.20
CA LEU A 278 -10.76 -11.61 2.23
C LEU A 278 -10.14 -12.85 2.87
N LEU A 279 -8.82 -12.88 2.90
CA LEU A 279 -8.03 -13.97 3.46
C LEU A 279 -7.24 -13.46 4.66
N GLU A 280 -7.41 -14.09 5.82
CA GLU A 280 -6.62 -13.76 7.02
C GLU A 280 -5.17 -14.21 6.89
N LYS A 281 -4.96 -15.32 6.17
CA LYS A 281 -3.66 -15.81 5.70
C LYS A 281 -3.70 -15.81 4.18
N ALA A 282 -2.72 -15.20 3.55
CA ALA A 282 -2.69 -14.99 2.11
C ALA A 282 -1.28 -15.21 1.56
N GLY A 283 -0.68 -16.33 1.91
CA GLY A 283 0.54 -16.83 1.28
C GLY A 283 0.28 -17.27 -0.17
N PRO A 284 1.33 -17.61 -0.93
CA PRO A 284 1.18 -18.04 -2.33
C PRO A 284 0.22 -19.22 -2.51
N ASP A 285 0.25 -20.19 -1.61
CA ASP A 285 -0.66 -21.38 -1.65
C ASP A 285 -2.09 -20.97 -1.33
N ASP A 286 -2.30 -20.17 -0.27
CA ASP A 286 -3.63 -19.69 0.10
C ASP A 286 -4.26 -18.87 -1.04
N LEU A 287 -3.45 -18.09 -1.78
CA LEU A 287 -3.92 -17.33 -2.94
C LEU A 287 -4.34 -18.25 -4.09
N LEU A 288 -3.56 -19.28 -4.43
CA LEU A 288 -3.89 -20.22 -5.49
C LEU A 288 -5.15 -21.01 -5.15
N ASP A 289 -5.29 -21.47 -3.91
CA ASP A 289 -6.50 -22.14 -3.40
C ASP A 289 -7.72 -21.23 -3.49
N ALA A 290 -7.57 -19.96 -3.10
CA ALA A 290 -8.65 -18.98 -3.19
C ALA A 290 -9.04 -18.69 -4.66
N ILE A 291 -8.07 -18.56 -5.56
CA ILE A 291 -8.32 -18.37 -7.00
C ILE A 291 -9.17 -19.52 -7.55
N ALA A 292 -8.77 -20.75 -7.27
CA ALA A 292 -9.49 -21.93 -7.73
C ALA A 292 -10.89 -22.05 -7.10
N LYS A 293 -10.97 -21.92 -5.77
CA LYS A 293 -12.20 -22.13 -4.99
C LYS A 293 -13.26 -21.06 -5.25
N PHE A 294 -12.85 -19.79 -5.18
CA PHE A 294 -13.76 -18.64 -5.26
C PHE A 294 -13.87 -18.04 -6.67
N LYS A 295 -13.15 -18.60 -7.65
CA LYS A 295 -13.12 -18.07 -9.03
C LYS A 295 -12.72 -16.60 -9.06
N ILE A 296 -11.58 -16.31 -8.47
CA ILE A 296 -11.01 -14.96 -8.44
C ILE A 296 -10.65 -14.53 -9.85
N THR A 297 -10.97 -13.26 -10.14
CA THR A 297 -10.65 -12.66 -11.45
C THR A 297 -9.48 -11.67 -11.36
N ILE A 298 -9.29 -11.02 -10.20
CA ILE A 298 -8.28 -9.98 -10.00
C ILE A 298 -7.57 -10.15 -8.64
N PRO A 299 -6.41 -10.79 -8.57
CA PRO A 299 -5.57 -10.79 -7.37
C PRO A 299 -4.67 -9.56 -7.29
N PHE A 300 -4.49 -9.05 -6.06
CA PHE A 300 -3.52 -8.03 -5.68
C PHE A 300 -2.45 -8.64 -4.79
N THR A 301 -1.20 -8.66 -5.23
CA THR A 301 -0.11 -9.18 -4.39
C THR A 301 1.25 -8.61 -4.81
N ALA A 302 2.32 -8.98 -4.09
CA ALA A 302 3.67 -8.55 -4.41
C ALA A 302 4.31 -9.42 -5.51
N PRO A 303 5.33 -8.92 -6.23
CA PRO A 303 6.10 -9.69 -7.23
C PRO A 303 6.64 -11.01 -6.72
N THR A 304 7.10 -11.04 -5.47
CA THR A 304 7.61 -12.24 -4.80
C THR A 304 6.58 -13.35 -4.68
N ALA A 305 5.30 -13.01 -4.44
CA ALA A 305 4.22 -13.99 -4.40
C ALA A 305 3.92 -14.56 -5.79
N TYR A 306 3.86 -13.74 -6.84
CA TYR A 306 3.70 -14.22 -8.22
C TYR A 306 4.82 -15.20 -8.60
N ARG A 307 6.07 -14.86 -8.25
CA ARG A 307 7.20 -15.75 -8.49
C ARG A 307 7.07 -17.10 -7.77
N ALA A 308 6.62 -17.08 -6.51
CA ALA A 308 6.44 -18.29 -5.72
C ALA A 308 5.31 -19.18 -6.25
N MET A 309 4.23 -18.58 -6.77
CA MET A 309 3.10 -19.30 -7.36
C MET A 309 3.44 -20.01 -8.67
N LEU A 310 4.42 -19.54 -9.47
CA LEU A 310 4.76 -20.08 -10.79
C LEU A 310 4.95 -21.60 -10.81
N GLY A 311 5.65 -22.14 -9.80
CA GLY A 311 5.93 -23.58 -9.74
C GLY A 311 4.73 -24.45 -9.44
N LYS A 312 3.60 -23.88 -9.03
CA LYS A 312 2.39 -24.57 -8.55
C LYS A 312 1.15 -24.31 -9.40
N LEU A 313 1.24 -23.45 -10.43
CA LEU A 313 0.08 -23.04 -11.25
C LEU A 313 -0.66 -24.23 -11.86
N LYS A 314 0.06 -25.26 -12.31
CA LYS A 314 -0.52 -26.45 -12.96
C LYS A 314 -1.37 -27.32 -12.02
N ASP A 315 -1.22 -27.14 -10.72
CA ASP A 315 -1.95 -27.91 -9.70
C ASP A 315 -3.25 -27.21 -9.25
N HIS A 316 -3.55 -26.03 -9.82
CA HIS A 316 -4.70 -25.21 -9.44
C HIS A 316 -5.47 -24.73 -10.68
N ASP A 317 -6.79 -24.59 -10.54
CA ASP A 317 -7.63 -23.97 -11.57
C ASP A 317 -7.55 -22.45 -11.48
N ILE A 318 -6.76 -21.86 -12.37
CA ILE A 318 -6.57 -20.41 -12.49
C ILE A 318 -7.33 -19.80 -13.66
N THR A 319 -8.20 -20.53 -14.33
CA THR A 319 -8.89 -20.13 -15.57
C THR A 319 -9.82 -18.92 -15.38
N SER A 320 -10.21 -18.63 -14.15
CA SER A 320 -11.00 -17.43 -13.80
C SER A 320 -10.19 -16.13 -13.81
N LEU A 321 -8.86 -16.20 -13.74
CA LEU A 321 -8.03 -15.00 -13.71
C LEU A 321 -8.20 -14.19 -15.00
N ARG A 322 -8.43 -12.90 -14.83
CA ARG A 322 -8.58 -11.93 -15.92
C ARG A 322 -7.46 -10.89 -15.91
N LYS A 323 -7.05 -10.47 -14.75
CA LYS A 323 -5.98 -9.49 -14.51
C LYS A 323 -5.19 -9.86 -13.28
N CYS A 324 -3.94 -9.43 -13.21
CA CYS A 324 -3.06 -9.60 -12.06
C CYS A 324 -2.42 -8.25 -11.73
N VAL A 325 -2.47 -7.82 -10.48
CA VAL A 325 -1.92 -6.53 -10.05
C VAL A 325 -0.76 -6.73 -9.08
N SER A 326 0.33 -6.03 -9.34
CA SER A 326 1.55 -6.03 -8.53
C SER A 326 1.89 -4.62 -8.06
N ALA A 327 2.30 -4.49 -6.82
CA ALA A 327 2.91 -3.28 -6.28
C ALA A 327 3.65 -3.55 -4.97
N GLY A 328 4.30 -2.50 -4.45
CA GLY A 328 5.00 -2.52 -3.17
C GLY A 328 6.46 -2.94 -3.26
N GLU A 329 6.85 -3.60 -4.33
CA GLU A 329 8.22 -3.98 -4.70
C GLU A 329 8.40 -3.76 -6.20
N THR A 330 9.64 -3.71 -6.67
CA THR A 330 9.90 -3.70 -8.12
C THR A 330 9.54 -5.05 -8.72
N LEU A 331 8.77 -5.06 -9.80
CA LEU A 331 8.47 -6.27 -10.56
C LEU A 331 9.66 -6.60 -11.49
N PRO A 332 10.44 -7.68 -11.23
CA PRO A 332 11.49 -8.08 -12.13
C PRO A 332 10.94 -8.52 -13.48
N LYS A 333 11.58 -8.09 -14.58
CA LYS A 333 11.18 -8.49 -15.93
C LYS A 333 11.10 -10.01 -16.09
N ALA A 334 12.03 -10.76 -15.49
CA ALA A 334 12.04 -12.22 -15.52
C ALA A 334 10.78 -12.82 -14.87
N THR A 335 10.29 -12.25 -13.77
CA THR A 335 9.04 -12.69 -13.12
C THR A 335 7.84 -12.37 -13.99
N PHE A 336 7.79 -11.18 -14.59
CA PHE A 336 6.76 -10.78 -15.54
C PHE A 336 6.70 -11.74 -16.73
N ASP A 337 7.84 -11.98 -17.39
CA ASP A 337 7.92 -12.82 -18.59
C ASP A 337 7.50 -14.27 -18.29
N ALA A 338 7.96 -14.82 -17.15
CA ALA A 338 7.61 -16.18 -16.72
C ALA A 338 6.11 -16.32 -16.41
N TRP A 339 5.53 -15.32 -15.72
CA TRP A 339 4.08 -15.32 -15.44
C TRP A 339 3.26 -15.22 -16.71
N HIS A 340 3.62 -14.30 -17.61
CA HIS A 340 2.92 -14.13 -18.88
C HIS A 340 3.01 -15.38 -19.77
N ALA A 341 4.18 -16.01 -19.83
CA ALA A 341 4.37 -17.26 -20.57
C ALA A 341 3.53 -18.42 -20.01
N ALA A 342 3.37 -18.50 -18.68
CA ALA A 342 2.63 -19.56 -18.03
C ALA A 342 1.11 -19.37 -18.04
N THR A 343 0.62 -18.12 -18.05
CA THR A 343 -0.81 -17.81 -17.86
C THR A 343 -1.46 -17.07 -19.03
N GLY A 344 -0.67 -16.46 -19.92
CA GLY A 344 -1.14 -15.51 -20.94
C GLY A 344 -1.51 -14.14 -20.38
N ILE A 345 -1.47 -13.93 -19.06
CA ILE A 345 -1.90 -12.68 -18.39
C ILE A 345 -0.69 -11.80 -18.10
N LYS A 346 -0.77 -10.53 -18.47
CA LYS A 346 0.22 -9.52 -18.11
C LYS A 346 -0.02 -9.05 -16.67
N ILE A 347 1.04 -8.98 -15.87
CA ILE A 347 0.96 -8.36 -14.54
C ILE A 347 0.92 -6.84 -14.74
N LEU A 348 -0.10 -6.20 -14.17
CA LEU A 348 -0.21 -4.74 -14.09
C LEU A 348 0.64 -4.28 -12.90
N ASP A 349 1.85 -3.81 -13.18
CA ASP A 349 2.71 -3.25 -12.16
C ASP A 349 2.35 -1.78 -11.89
N GLY A 350 2.72 -1.28 -10.71
CA GLY A 350 2.51 0.10 -10.37
C GLY A 350 3.28 0.57 -9.15
N ILE A 351 3.64 1.85 -9.13
CA ILE A 351 4.13 2.50 -7.93
C ILE A 351 3.01 3.27 -7.25
N GLY A 352 2.88 3.02 -5.95
CA GLY A 352 2.05 3.76 -5.03
C GLY A 352 2.83 4.16 -3.79
N ALA A 353 2.26 5.05 -3.01
CA ALA A 353 2.78 5.47 -1.72
C ALA A 353 1.63 5.69 -0.74
N THR A 354 1.88 5.51 0.56
CA THR A 354 0.89 5.84 1.59
C THR A 354 0.47 7.30 1.49
N GLU A 355 1.39 8.18 1.16
CA GLU A 355 1.20 9.62 0.97
C GLU A 355 0.25 9.95 -0.19
N MET A 356 0.21 9.09 -1.20
CA MET A 356 -0.66 9.22 -2.39
C MET A 356 -1.90 8.33 -2.30
N LEU A 357 -2.06 7.60 -1.20
CA LEU A 357 -3.11 6.63 -0.88
C LEU A 357 -3.05 5.33 -1.69
N HIS A 358 -2.69 5.36 -2.97
CA HIS A 358 -2.59 4.16 -3.80
C HIS A 358 -1.64 4.36 -4.99
N ILE A 359 -1.78 3.55 -6.03
CA ILE A 359 -0.98 3.60 -7.26
C ILE A 359 -1.27 4.88 -8.04
N PHE A 360 -0.22 5.60 -8.42
CA PHE A 360 -0.27 6.85 -9.20
C PHE A 360 0.53 6.79 -10.51
N ILE A 361 1.37 5.75 -10.71
CA ILE A 361 1.97 5.37 -12.00
C ILE A 361 1.71 3.89 -12.22
N GLY A 362 1.19 3.56 -13.39
CA GLY A 362 0.89 2.21 -13.85
C GLY A 362 0.40 2.25 -15.29
N SER A 363 0.18 1.11 -15.92
CA SER A 363 -0.33 1.04 -17.28
C SER A 363 -1.50 0.07 -17.41
N PRO A 364 -2.52 0.40 -18.21
CA PRO A 364 -3.52 -0.58 -18.59
C PRO A 364 -2.86 -1.71 -19.41
N GLU A 365 -3.48 -2.88 -19.45
CA GLU A 365 -2.90 -4.11 -19.99
C GLU A 365 -2.29 -3.94 -21.41
N HIS A 366 -2.96 -3.20 -22.29
CA HIS A 366 -2.50 -3.00 -23.67
C HIS A 366 -1.29 -2.06 -23.79
N GLU A 367 -0.97 -1.29 -22.74
CA GLU A 367 0.17 -0.37 -22.68
C GLU A 367 1.30 -0.89 -21.77
N VAL A 368 1.18 -2.06 -21.19
CA VAL A 368 2.23 -2.61 -20.31
C VAL A 368 3.51 -2.86 -21.11
N ARG A 369 4.62 -2.27 -20.62
CA ARG A 369 6.00 -2.54 -21.09
C ARG A 369 6.76 -3.30 -20.00
N PRO A 370 7.22 -4.52 -20.26
CA PRO A 370 7.94 -5.32 -19.26
C PRO A 370 9.18 -4.61 -18.71
N GLY A 371 9.26 -4.48 -17.39
CA GLY A 371 10.35 -3.78 -16.69
C GLY A 371 10.09 -2.29 -16.43
N SER A 372 9.12 -1.67 -17.10
CA SER A 372 8.65 -0.32 -16.80
C SER A 372 7.54 -0.37 -15.74
N THR A 373 7.49 0.60 -14.85
CA THR A 373 6.35 0.80 -13.94
C THR A 373 5.10 1.30 -14.69
N GLY A 374 5.28 2.00 -15.81
CA GLY A 374 4.17 2.53 -16.61
C GLY A 374 4.20 4.05 -16.80
N LYS A 375 3.01 4.62 -16.97
CA LYS A 375 2.77 6.06 -17.14
C LYS A 375 1.96 6.63 -15.98
N PRO A 376 1.93 7.96 -15.79
CA PRO A 376 1.04 8.57 -14.80
C PRO A 376 -0.41 8.11 -15.01
N VAL A 377 -1.05 7.68 -13.94
CA VAL A 377 -2.47 7.31 -13.95
C VAL A 377 -3.29 8.56 -14.34
N PRO A 378 -4.34 8.45 -15.16
CA PRO A 378 -5.20 9.58 -15.47
C PRO A 378 -5.65 10.36 -14.23
N GLY A 379 -5.47 11.68 -14.25
CA GLY A 379 -5.65 12.58 -13.10
C GLY A 379 -4.36 12.87 -12.32
N TYR A 380 -3.28 12.12 -12.56
CA TYR A 380 -1.94 12.41 -12.00
C TYR A 380 -0.98 12.94 -13.06
N GLU A 381 -0.06 13.77 -12.61
CA GLU A 381 1.10 14.23 -13.36
C GLU A 381 2.36 13.78 -12.65
N ALA A 382 3.37 13.35 -13.41
CA ALA A 382 4.66 12.96 -12.87
C ALA A 382 5.81 13.57 -13.67
N ARG A 383 6.92 13.85 -13.00
CA ARG A 383 8.15 14.36 -13.61
C ARG A 383 9.38 13.86 -12.86
N ILE A 384 10.51 13.90 -13.54
CA ILE A 384 11.81 13.63 -12.93
C ILE A 384 12.47 14.97 -12.60
N LEU A 385 13.01 15.08 -11.40
CA LEU A 385 13.81 16.22 -10.95
C LEU A 385 15.29 15.83 -10.91
N ASP A 386 16.15 16.64 -11.52
CA ASP A 386 17.59 16.51 -11.40
C ASP A 386 18.11 16.92 -9.98
N ASP A 387 19.41 16.90 -9.81
CA ASP A 387 20.05 17.25 -8.53
C ASP A 387 19.83 18.72 -8.15
N ASP A 388 19.65 19.61 -9.13
CA ASP A 388 19.33 21.02 -8.92
C ASP A 388 17.83 21.27 -8.64
N GLY A 389 16.99 20.23 -8.69
CA GLY A 389 15.54 20.31 -8.54
C GLY A 389 14.79 20.78 -9.78
N LYS A 390 15.47 20.90 -10.94
CA LYS A 390 14.85 21.22 -12.21
C LYS A 390 14.27 19.99 -12.91
N VAL A 391 13.32 20.20 -13.82
CA VAL A 391 12.76 19.12 -14.61
C VAL A 391 13.83 18.53 -15.52
N ALA A 392 14.14 17.26 -15.34
CA ALA A 392 15.12 16.52 -16.11
C ALA A 392 14.59 16.18 -17.51
N LYS A 393 15.49 16.08 -18.49
CA LYS A 393 15.16 15.59 -19.84
C LYS A 393 14.88 14.08 -19.81
N PRO A 394 14.07 13.54 -20.74
CA PRO A 394 13.96 12.10 -20.94
C PRO A 394 15.35 11.43 -21.01
N GLY A 395 15.45 10.21 -20.47
CA GLY A 395 16.69 9.48 -20.37
C GLY A 395 17.59 9.87 -19.18
N THR A 396 17.24 10.90 -18.41
CA THR A 396 17.99 11.31 -17.21
C THR A 396 17.40 10.66 -15.97
N VAL A 397 18.27 10.09 -15.13
CA VAL A 397 17.90 9.54 -13.83
C VAL A 397 17.78 10.69 -12.82
N GLY A 398 16.71 10.68 -12.03
CA GLY A 398 16.49 11.70 -11.01
C GLY A 398 15.37 11.35 -10.05
N ARG A 399 14.99 12.30 -9.19
CA ARG A 399 13.96 12.11 -8.17
C ARG A 399 12.56 12.19 -8.79
N LEU A 400 11.71 11.23 -8.46
CA LEU A 400 10.31 11.23 -8.90
C LEU A 400 9.49 12.26 -8.11
N ALA A 401 8.83 13.16 -8.82
CA ALA A 401 7.86 14.11 -8.28
C ALA A 401 6.50 13.91 -8.93
N VAL A 402 5.43 13.91 -8.11
CA VAL A 402 4.06 13.58 -8.53
C VAL A 402 3.07 14.58 -7.93
N ARG A 403 2.02 14.92 -8.68
CA ARG A 403 0.82 15.62 -8.18
C ARG A 403 -0.44 15.06 -8.83
N GLY A 404 -1.58 15.22 -8.20
CA GLY A 404 -2.84 14.67 -8.67
C GLY A 404 -3.99 14.91 -7.70
N PRO A 405 -5.06 14.10 -7.74
CA PRO A 405 -6.21 14.27 -6.87
C PRO A 405 -5.93 13.90 -5.39
N THR A 406 -4.83 13.19 -5.13
CA THR A 406 -4.36 12.82 -3.79
C THR A 406 -2.94 13.33 -3.54
N GLY A 407 -2.50 13.38 -2.28
CA GLY A 407 -1.16 13.84 -1.95
C GLY A 407 -0.91 13.90 -0.44
N CYS A 408 0.34 14.15 -0.08
CA CYS A 408 0.83 14.08 1.28
C CYS A 408 0.30 15.21 2.18
N ARG A 409 -0.22 14.81 3.34
CA ARG A 409 -0.53 15.69 4.49
C ARG A 409 -0.17 14.92 5.75
N TYR A 410 1.04 15.15 6.27
CA TYR A 410 1.49 14.50 7.49
C TYR A 410 0.85 15.13 8.73
N LEU A 411 0.47 14.29 9.68
CA LEU A 411 -0.06 14.69 10.98
C LEU A 411 1.03 15.33 11.84
N ALA A 412 1.01 16.67 11.98
CA ALA A 412 1.94 17.42 12.80
C ALA A 412 3.41 16.94 12.67
N ASP A 413 3.95 16.96 11.45
CA ASP A 413 5.28 16.40 11.15
C ASP A 413 6.04 17.29 10.15
N ASP A 414 7.21 17.80 10.56
CA ASP A 414 8.04 18.72 9.77
C ASP A 414 8.64 18.07 8.51
N ARG A 415 8.64 16.74 8.42
CA ARG A 415 9.04 16.01 7.20
C ARG A 415 8.14 16.31 6.01
N GLN A 416 6.98 16.95 6.25
CA GLN A 416 6.12 17.51 5.21
C GLN A 416 6.88 18.40 4.22
N ARG A 417 7.77 19.30 4.72
CA ARG A 417 8.55 20.21 3.88
C ARG A 417 9.54 19.51 2.94
N LYS A 418 9.99 18.31 3.32
CA LYS A 418 10.89 17.51 2.48
C LYS A 418 10.11 16.71 1.42
N TYR A 419 8.89 16.30 1.77
CA TYR A 419 8.07 15.49 0.88
C TYR A 419 7.29 16.33 -0.13
N VAL A 420 6.78 17.50 0.28
CA VAL A 420 6.08 18.42 -0.63
C VAL A 420 6.96 19.63 -0.92
N GLN A 421 7.31 19.83 -2.19
CA GLN A 421 8.14 20.92 -2.69
C GLN A 421 7.45 21.54 -3.90
N ASP A 422 7.19 22.84 -3.85
CA ASP A 422 6.54 23.60 -4.93
C ASP A 422 5.25 22.96 -5.47
N GLY A 423 4.42 22.45 -4.55
CA GLY A 423 3.15 21.78 -4.87
C GLY A 423 3.29 20.34 -5.38
N TRP A 424 4.50 19.77 -5.44
CA TRP A 424 4.77 18.40 -5.88
C TRP A 424 5.16 17.50 -4.71
N ASN A 425 4.63 16.26 -4.71
CA ASN A 425 5.07 15.21 -3.81
C ASN A 425 6.37 14.60 -4.35
N VAL A 426 7.49 14.82 -3.68
CA VAL A 426 8.80 14.21 -4.01
C VAL A 426 8.93 12.91 -3.25
N THR A 427 8.73 11.77 -3.93
CA THR A 427 8.45 10.47 -3.29
C THR A 427 9.64 9.83 -2.58
N GLY A 428 10.85 10.28 -2.86
CA GLY A 428 12.09 9.64 -2.40
C GLY A 428 12.48 8.42 -3.23
N ASP A 429 11.79 8.18 -4.35
CA ASP A 429 12.16 7.18 -5.34
C ASP A 429 12.89 7.83 -6.52
N THR A 430 13.86 7.12 -7.07
CA THR A 430 14.64 7.55 -8.23
C THR A 430 14.16 6.81 -9.47
N TYR A 431 13.87 7.56 -10.51
CA TYR A 431 13.31 7.08 -11.77
C TYR A 431 14.05 7.68 -12.97
N LEU A 432 13.87 7.03 -14.11
CA LEU A 432 14.13 7.57 -15.44
C LEU A 432 12.81 7.59 -16.20
N MET A 433 12.53 8.65 -16.93
CA MET A 433 11.43 8.71 -17.90
C MET A 433 12.00 8.59 -19.30
N ASP A 434 11.46 7.70 -20.14
CA ASP A 434 11.84 7.59 -21.54
C ASP A 434 11.11 8.61 -22.45
N ASP A 435 11.48 8.64 -23.73
CA ASP A 435 10.88 9.57 -24.73
C ASP A 435 9.38 9.31 -24.99
N ASP A 436 8.88 8.11 -24.69
CA ASP A 436 7.47 7.74 -24.81
C ASP A 436 6.66 8.01 -23.53
N GLY A 437 7.32 8.56 -22.49
CA GLY A 437 6.72 8.92 -21.20
C GLY A 437 6.52 7.76 -20.23
N TYR A 438 7.22 6.62 -20.44
CA TYR A 438 7.23 5.53 -19.46
C TYR A 438 8.27 5.78 -18.37
N PHE A 439 7.89 5.43 -17.14
CA PHE A 439 8.72 5.58 -15.96
C PHE A 439 9.39 4.25 -15.60
N TRP A 440 10.71 4.28 -15.45
CA TRP A 440 11.57 3.13 -15.16
C TRP A 440 12.20 3.31 -13.79
N TYR A 441 11.81 2.46 -12.85
CA TYR A 441 12.34 2.49 -11.49
C TYR A 441 13.84 2.23 -11.47
N GLN A 442 14.58 3.01 -10.71
CA GLN A 442 16.00 2.83 -10.51
C GLN A 442 16.29 2.32 -9.09
N ALA A 443 16.02 3.14 -8.08
CA ALA A 443 16.24 2.81 -6.68
C ALA A 443 15.47 3.78 -5.77
N ARG A 444 15.50 3.52 -4.47
CA ARG A 444 15.25 4.59 -3.49
C ARG A 444 16.44 5.54 -3.51
N SER A 445 16.23 6.82 -3.27
CA SER A 445 17.31 7.81 -3.26
C SER A 445 18.38 7.51 -2.21
N ASP A 446 18.01 6.84 -1.10
CA ASP A 446 18.89 6.38 -0.04
C ASP A 446 19.49 4.99 -0.28
N ASP A 447 19.05 4.26 -1.31
CA ASP A 447 19.53 2.93 -1.71
C ASP A 447 20.41 2.95 -2.98
N MET A 448 20.60 4.11 -3.61
CA MET A 448 21.47 4.24 -4.78
C MET A 448 22.93 3.96 -4.39
N ILE A 449 23.59 3.07 -5.12
CA ILE A 449 24.98 2.69 -4.90
C ILE A 449 25.86 3.64 -5.71
N ILE A 450 26.71 4.41 -5.02
CA ILE A 450 27.66 5.31 -5.69
C ILE A 450 29.03 4.65 -5.66
N SER A 451 29.45 4.04 -6.79
CA SER A 451 30.70 3.32 -6.92
C SER A 451 31.64 4.00 -7.92
N ALA A 452 32.76 4.54 -7.46
CA ALA A 452 33.74 5.26 -8.30
C ALA A 452 33.06 6.35 -9.18
N GLY A 453 32.09 7.09 -8.63
CA GLY A 453 31.36 8.16 -9.33
C GLY A 453 30.21 7.68 -10.23
N TYR A 454 29.96 6.38 -10.32
CA TYR A 454 28.83 5.84 -11.06
C TYR A 454 27.65 5.57 -10.13
N ASN A 455 26.46 6.04 -10.50
CA ASN A 455 25.22 5.69 -9.85
C ASN A 455 24.74 4.31 -10.34
N ILE A 456 24.62 3.35 -9.44
CA ILE A 456 24.20 1.98 -9.74
C ILE A 456 22.95 1.65 -8.96
N ALA A 457 21.90 1.28 -9.68
CA ALA A 457 20.65 0.84 -9.10
C ALA A 457 20.76 -0.62 -8.65
N GLY A 458 20.65 -0.88 -7.34
CA GLY A 458 20.63 -2.25 -6.80
C GLY A 458 19.60 -3.14 -7.47
N PRO A 459 18.33 -2.70 -7.66
CA PRO A 459 17.29 -3.48 -8.35
C PRO A 459 17.63 -3.89 -9.79
N GLU A 460 18.40 -3.11 -10.53
CA GLU A 460 18.86 -3.50 -11.87
C GLU A 460 19.80 -4.70 -11.81
N VAL A 461 20.72 -4.71 -10.85
CA VAL A 461 21.64 -5.83 -10.63
C VAL A 461 20.89 -7.06 -10.11
N GLU A 462 19.91 -6.86 -9.22
CA GLU A 462 19.01 -7.93 -8.74
C GLU A 462 18.26 -8.57 -9.91
N SER A 463 17.71 -7.76 -10.81
CA SER A 463 17.02 -8.24 -12.00
C SER A 463 17.92 -9.10 -12.89
N ALA A 464 19.18 -8.70 -13.09
CA ALA A 464 20.15 -9.48 -13.83
C ALA A 464 20.47 -10.80 -13.13
N LEU A 465 20.76 -10.79 -11.82
CA LEU A 465 21.02 -12.00 -11.03
C LEU A 465 19.84 -12.99 -11.06
N LEU A 466 18.61 -12.51 -11.00
CA LEU A 466 17.41 -13.33 -11.00
C LEU A 466 17.15 -14.08 -12.32
N THR A 467 17.81 -13.70 -13.42
CA THR A 467 17.75 -14.45 -14.69
C THR A 467 18.68 -15.68 -14.69
N HIS A 468 19.64 -15.78 -13.74
CA HIS A 468 20.49 -16.94 -13.62
C HIS A 468 19.76 -18.12 -12.97
N ALA A 469 19.88 -19.33 -13.56
CA ALA A 469 19.11 -20.51 -13.15
C ALA A 469 19.36 -20.94 -11.69
N ALA A 470 20.54 -20.66 -11.13
CA ALA A 470 20.88 -21.02 -9.75
C ALA A 470 20.29 -20.08 -8.69
N VAL A 471 19.81 -18.87 -9.06
CA VAL A 471 19.37 -17.85 -8.11
C VAL A 471 17.89 -18.01 -7.77
N ALA A 472 17.59 -18.19 -6.48
CA ALA A 472 16.23 -18.17 -5.97
C ALA A 472 15.78 -16.74 -5.61
N GLU A 473 16.59 -16.06 -4.78
CA GLU A 473 16.34 -14.68 -4.36
C GLU A 473 17.69 -13.93 -4.26
N CYS A 474 17.66 -12.61 -4.36
CA CYS A 474 18.84 -11.79 -4.09
C CYS A 474 18.46 -10.39 -3.58
N GLY A 475 19.41 -9.77 -2.88
CA GLY A 475 19.33 -8.37 -2.45
C GLY A 475 20.68 -7.70 -2.69
N VAL A 476 20.69 -6.53 -3.32
CA VAL A 476 21.90 -5.81 -3.71
C VAL A 476 21.96 -4.46 -3.00
N VAL A 477 23.11 -4.18 -2.39
CA VAL A 477 23.38 -2.94 -1.65
C VAL A 477 24.80 -2.44 -1.90
N GLY A 478 25.05 -1.16 -1.56
CA GLY A 478 26.40 -0.62 -1.47
C GLY A 478 27.10 -1.15 -0.21
N ALA A 479 28.32 -1.64 -0.37
CA ALA A 479 29.24 -1.92 0.74
C ALA A 479 30.35 -0.88 0.74
N PRO A 480 30.81 -0.35 1.90
CA PRO A 480 31.91 0.59 1.96
C PRO A 480 33.18 0.03 1.32
N ASP A 481 33.91 0.87 0.60
CA ASP A 481 35.18 0.53 -0.09
C ASP A 481 36.10 1.75 -0.13
N GLU A 482 37.35 1.59 0.21
CA GLU A 482 38.30 2.70 0.35
C GLU A 482 38.64 3.39 -0.97
N GLU A 483 38.68 2.63 -2.08
CA GLU A 483 39.05 3.20 -3.40
C GLU A 483 37.84 3.76 -4.14
N ARG A 484 36.66 3.13 -3.97
CA ARG A 484 35.46 3.40 -4.77
C ARG A 484 34.36 4.13 -4.02
N GLY A 485 34.58 4.44 -2.73
CA GLY A 485 33.54 4.89 -1.81
C GLY A 485 32.57 3.76 -1.46
N GLN A 486 32.01 3.11 -2.47
CA GLN A 486 31.20 1.91 -2.33
C GLN A 486 31.49 0.90 -3.45
N ILE A 487 31.30 -0.39 -3.16
CA ILE A 487 31.20 -1.46 -4.15
C ILE A 487 29.80 -2.05 -4.14
N VAL A 488 29.39 -2.60 -5.28
CA VAL A 488 28.16 -3.39 -5.37
C VAL A 488 28.36 -4.71 -4.65
N LYS A 489 27.56 -4.99 -3.62
CA LYS A 489 27.54 -6.26 -2.88
C LYS A 489 26.18 -6.92 -3.04
N ALA A 490 26.17 -8.20 -3.46
CA ALA A 490 24.97 -9.01 -3.58
C ALA A 490 24.90 -10.04 -2.44
N TYR A 491 23.73 -10.17 -1.83
CA TYR A 491 23.35 -11.28 -0.97
C TYR A 491 22.45 -12.21 -1.79
N VAL A 492 22.83 -13.48 -1.91
CA VAL A 492 22.16 -14.41 -2.84
C VAL A 492 21.69 -15.65 -2.11
N VAL A 493 20.40 -15.96 -2.26
CA VAL A 493 19.81 -17.25 -1.90
C VAL A 493 19.83 -18.13 -3.14
N LEU A 494 20.53 -19.25 -3.08
CA LEU A 494 20.58 -20.22 -4.17
C LEU A 494 19.37 -21.17 -4.12
N ARG A 495 19.04 -21.74 -5.27
CA ARG A 495 18.05 -22.82 -5.35
C ARG A 495 18.58 -24.08 -4.69
N ALA A 496 17.67 -24.95 -4.25
CA ALA A 496 18.02 -26.24 -3.65
C ALA A 496 18.95 -27.06 -4.55
N GLY A 497 19.99 -27.65 -3.95
CA GLY A 497 20.97 -28.47 -4.66
C GLY A 497 22.12 -27.66 -5.29
N MET A 498 22.13 -26.34 -5.19
CA MET A 498 23.25 -25.50 -5.66
C MET A 498 24.20 -25.16 -4.51
N THR A 499 25.49 -25.07 -4.82
CA THR A 499 26.55 -24.76 -3.85
C THR A 499 27.07 -23.35 -4.06
N GLY A 500 27.13 -22.57 -2.98
CA GLY A 500 27.63 -21.19 -2.98
C GLY A 500 29.16 -21.16 -2.74
N ASP A 501 29.93 -21.32 -3.79
CA ASP A 501 31.38 -21.35 -3.76
C ASP A 501 32.01 -20.26 -4.66
N ALA A 502 33.33 -20.26 -4.77
CA ALA A 502 34.07 -19.32 -5.62
C ALA A 502 33.75 -19.48 -7.12
N VAL A 503 33.36 -20.67 -7.56
CA VAL A 503 33.01 -20.93 -8.96
C VAL A 503 31.65 -20.29 -9.25
N MET A 504 30.67 -20.53 -8.39
CA MET A 504 29.31 -19.91 -8.48
C MET A 504 29.42 -18.38 -8.41
N THR A 505 30.25 -17.84 -7.52
CA THR A 505 30.50 -16.39 -7.44
C THR A 505 30.97 -15.83 -8.80
N ARG A 506 31.95 -16.46 -9.46
CA ARG A 506 32.41 -16.01 -10.78
C ARG A 506 31.35 -16.13 -11.85
N GLN A 507 30.60 -17.23 -11.86
CA GLN A 507 29.51 -17.44 -12.81
C GLN A 507 28.46 -16.33 -12.70
N LEU A 508 28.03 -15.98 -11.49
CA LEU A 508 27.07 -14.90 -11.25
C LEU A 508 27.63 -13.52 -11.64
N GLN A 509 28.90 -13.25 -11.32
CA GLN A 509 29.57 -12.01 -11.73
C GLN A 509 29.63 -11.86 -13.26
N ASP A 510 30.03 -12.93 -13.95
CA ASP A 510 30.16 -12.93 -15.41
C ASP A 510 28.77 -12.87 -16.07
N HIS A 511 27.77 -13.54 -15.50
CA HIS A 511 26.39 -13.44 -15.95
C HIS A 511 25.87 -11.98 -15.87
N VAL A 512 26.10 -11.29 -14.75
CA VAL A 512 25.71 -9.89 -14.61
C VAL A 512 26.45 -9.00 -15.61
N LYS A 513 27.76 -9.19 -15.81
CA LYS A 513 28.55 -8.43 -16.82
C LYS A 513 28.03 -8.63 -18.25
N ALA A 514 27.49 -9.81 -18.55
CA ALA A 514 26.92 -10.12 -19.85
C ALA A 514 25.48 -9.56 -20.01
N THR A 515 24.77 -9.31 -18.90
CA THR A 515 23.37 -8.90 -18.90
C THR A 515 23.19 -7.40 -18.82
N VAL A 516 24.02 -6.71 -18.02
CA VAL A 516 23.99 -5.25 -17.82
C VAL A 516 25.38 -4.66 -18.01
N ALA A 517 25.50 -3.31 -17.99
CA ALA A 517 26.77 -2.64 -18.17
C ALA A 517 27.84 -3.21 -17.20
N PRO A 518 29.04 -3.61 -17.69
CA PRO A 518 30.00 -4.37 -16.90
C PRO A 518 30.40 -3.73 -15.57
N TYR A 519 30.43 -2.40 -15.46
CA TYR A 519 30.80 -1.72 -14.22
C TYR A 519 29.81 -1.95 -13.07
N LYS A 520 28.57 -2.43 -13.36
CA LYS A 520 27.49 -2.66 -12.40
C LYS A 520 27.58 -4.02 -11.70
N TYR A 521 28.48 -4.92 -12.12
CA TYR A 521 28.54 -6.26 -11.56
C TYR A 521 28.85 -6.25 -10.05
N PRO A 522 28.30 -7.19 -9.27
CA PRO A 522 28.58 -7.27 -7.84
C PRO A 522 30.03 -7.71 -7.62
N ARG A 523 30.84 -6.83 -7.00
CA ARG A 523 32.23 -7.14 -6.65
C ARG A 523 32.36 -8.09 -5.48
N ALA A 524 31.33 -8.09 -4.62
CA ALA A 524 31.22 -9.03 -3.53
C ALA A 524 29.88 -9.77 -3.62
N ILE A 525 29.90 -11.08 -3.46
CA ILE A 525 28.71 -11.94 -3.36
C ILE A 525 28.82 -12.72 -2.05
N GLU A 526 27.75 -12.70 -1.28
CA GLU A 526 27.58 -13.48 -0.06
C GLU A 526 26.37 -14.40 -0.22
N PHE A 527 26.58 -15.70 -0.09
CA PHE A 527 25.50 -16.68 -0.12
C PHE A 527 24.86 -16.79 1.25
N VAL A 528 23.55 -16.66 1.29
CA VAL A 528 22.74 -16.68 2.50
C VAL A 528 21.59 -17.68 2.37
N THR A 529 21.09 -18.18 3.48
CA THR A 529 19.94 -19.10 3.49
C THR A 529 18.63 -18.36 3.30
N GLU A 530 18.55 -17.11 3.77
CA GLU A 530 17.38 -16.24 3.67
C GLU A 530 17.78 -14.77 3.63
N LEU A 531 16.93 -13.93 3.09
CA LEU A 531 17.08 -12.47 3.09
C LEU A 531 16.24 -11.85 4.22
N PRO A 532 16.71 -10.76 4.87
CA PRO A 532 15.91 -10.03 5.84
C PRO A 532 14.71 -9.38 5.14
N LYS A 533 13.52 -9.69 5.62
CA LYS A 533 12.26 -9.17 5.08
C LYS A 533 11.43 -8.51 6.19
N THR A 534 10.63 -7.52 5.81
CA THR A 534 9.58 -7.00 6.68
C THR A 534 8.50 -8.06 6.88
N GLN A 535 7.63 -7.82 7.84
CA GLN A 535 6.45 -8.67 8.06
C GLN A 535 5.53 -8.77 6.83
N THR A 536 5.63 -7.82 5.91
CA THR A 536 4.91 -7.81 4.63
C THR A 536 5.66 -8.45 3.47
N GLY A 537 6.82 -9.07 3.74
CA GLY A 537 7.65 -9.73 2.73
C GLY A 537 8.65 -8.82 2.00
N LYS A 538 8.64 -7.51 2.24
CA LYS A 538 9.56 -6.56 1.57
C LYS A 538 10.99 -6.72 2.07
N LEU A 539 11.96 -6.72 1.14
CA LEU A 539 13.38 -6.76 1.45
C LEU A 539 13.81 -5.56 2.31
N GLN A 540 14.47 -5.85 3.44
CA GLN A 540 15.01 -4.84 4.34
C GLN A 540 16.46 -4.49 3.95
N ARG A 541 16.65 -3.66 2.91
CA ARG A 541 17.98 -3.27 2.42
C ARG A 541 18.84 -2.59 3.48
N PHE A 542 18.24 -1.88 4.42
CA PHE A 542 19.00 -1.24 5.51
C PHE A 542 19.73 -2.28 6.39
N GLU A 543 19.13 -3.45 6.63
CA GLU A 543 19.78 -4.55 7.36
C GLU A 543 20.95 -5.13 6.55
N LEU A 544 20.77 -5.26 5.23
CA LEU A 544 21.86 -5.72 4.36
C LEU A 544 23.01 -4.70 4.33
N ARG A 545 22.72 -3.38 4.27
CA ARG A 545 23.74 -2.33 4.36
C ARG A 545 24.47 -2.36 5.69
N ARG A 546 23.75 -2.52 6.80
CA ARG A 546 24.35 -2.65 8.13
C ARG A 546 25.31 -3.84 8.19
N LYS A 547 24.88 -5.03 7.73
CA LYS A 547 25.74 -6.22 7.64
C LYS A 547 26.97 -5.98 6.74
N ALA A 548 26.78 -5.29 5.63
CA ALA A 548 27.88 -4.97 4.72
C ALA A 548 28.94 -4.06 5.38
N ALA A 549 28.51 -3.04 6.14
CA ALA A 549 29.41 -2.13 6.87
C ALA A 549 30.14 -2.84 8.03
N GLU A 550 29.46 -3.67 8.81
CA GLU A 550 30.05 -4.46 9.91
C GLU A 550 31.12 -5.45 9.40
N GLY A 551 30.88 -6.05 8.22
CA GLY A 551 31.82 -6.98 7.59
C GLY A 551 33.15 -6.31 7.17
N VAL A 552 33.12 -5.04 6.79
CA VAL A 552 34.33 -4.25 6.49
C VAL A 552 35.08 -3.88 7.78
N SER A 553 34.37 -3.45 8.82
CA SER A 553 34.98 -3.10 10.11
C SER A 553 35.71 -4.28 10.77
N ARG A 554 35.22 -5.51 10.62
CA ARG A 554 35.90 -6.73 11.11
C ARG A 554 37.14 -7.09 10.31
N LYS A 555 37.17 -6.80 8.99
CA LYS A 555 38.38 -7.02 8.15
C LYS A 555 39.49 -6.00 8.41
N LEU A 556 39.14 -4.80 8.88
CA LEU A 556 40.11 -3.76 9.25
C LEU A 556 40.68 -3.96 10.67
N ALA A 557 39.99 -4.73 11.51
CA ALA A 557 40.39 -5.02 12.89
C ALA A 557 41.14 -6.38 13.04
N SER A 558 41.23 -7.17 11.98
CA SER A 558 41.98 -8.44 11.88
C SER A 558 43.25 -8.28 11.05
#